data_5b0a843efb61c6a9c0894219b15f57c4
#
_entry.id   5b0a843efb61c6a9c0894219b15f57c4
#
_cell.length_a   1.000
_cell.length_b   1.000
_cell.length_c   1.000
_cell.angle_alpha   90.00
_cell.angle_beta   90.00
_cell.angle_gamma   90.00
#
_symmetry.space_group_name_H-M   'P 1'
#
loop_
_entity.id
_entity.type
_entity.pdbx_description
1 polymer ?
#
loop_
_entity_poly.entity_id
_entity_poly.type
_entity_poly.pdbx_seq_one_letter_code
_entity_poly.pdbx_strand_id
1 'polypeptide(L)'
;MLTVHELAIQSDAPAHVVRYYVRIGLIQPAGQQENGYRLFTSHDATRIRFIRMAKHLGFTLNEIKQITRHGDMGESPCDDVRKIIQHRIQENRVKIEEMMKLQARMEQALEQWKLMPNGITDGNSVCHLIESIESNEDKKPCHADS
;
A
#
# COMPACT_ATOMS: atom_id res chain seq x y z
N MET A 1 -8.22 -5.38 31.77
CA MET A 1 -7.40 -5.95 30.68
C MET A 1 -8.29 -6.61 29.63
N LEU A 2 -7.91 -6.53 28.38
CA LEU A 2 -8.72 -6.98 27.25
C LEU A 2 -8.05 -8.17 26.57
N THR A 3 -8.87 -9.14 26.14
CA THR A 3 -8.40 -10.19 25.22
C THR A 3 -8.29 -9.63 23.81
N VAL A 4 -7.68 -10.38 22.89
CA VAL A 4 -7.61 -9.99 21.47
C VAL A 4 -9.01 -9.71 20.92
N HIS A 5 -9.98 -10.56 21.23
CA HIS A 5 -11.35 -10.41 20.74
C HIS A 5 -12.00 -9.14 21.28
N GLU A 6 -11.86 -8.87 22.56
CA GLU A 6 -12.39 -7.66 23.19
C GLU A 6 -11.70 -6.40 22.63
N LEU A 7 -10.38 -6.47 22.44
CA LEU A 7 -9.61 -5.38 21.83
C LEU A 7 -10.08 -5.10 20.41
N ALA A 8 -10.33 -6.14 19.62
CA ALA A 8 -10.85 -6.00 18.26
C ALA A 8 -12.18 -5.26 18.24
N ILE A 9 -13.10 -5.64 19.14
CA ILE A 9 -14.40 -4.99 19.26
C ILE A 9 -14.23 -3.52 19.65
N GLN A 10 -13.42 -3.25 20.67
CA GLN A 10 -13.23 -1.89 21.19
C GLN A 10 -12.55 -0.97 20.18
N SER A 11 -11.65 -1.49 19.36
CA SER A 11 -10.93 -0.72 18.34
C SER A 11 -11.64 -0.69 16.98
N ASP A 12 -12.76 -1.39 16.85
CA ASP A 12 -13.50 -1.55 15.59
C ASP A 12 -12.62 -2.11 14.49
N ALA A 13 -11.84 -3.12 14.81
CA ALA A 13 -10.92 -3.77 13.88
C ALA A 13 -11.18 -5.28 13.88
N PRO A 14 -10.97 -5.97 12.74
CA PRO A 14 -11.04 -7.42 12.72
C PRO A 14 -9.97 -8.05 13.61
N ALA A 15 -10.31 -9.15 14.27
CA ALA A 15 -9.39 -9.83 15.18
C ALA A 15 -8.09 -10.26 14.49
N HIS A 16 -8.17 -10.69 13.23
CA HIS A 16 -6.97 -11.09 12.47
C HIS A 16 -6.02 -9.93 12.21
N VAL A 17 -6.54 -8.72 12.06
CA VAL A 17 -5.75 -7.49 11.91
C VAL A 17 -5.03 -7.18 13.22
N VAL A 18 -5.73 -7.28 14.35
CA VAL A 18 -5.13 -7.09 15.68
C VAL A 18 -3.98 -8.08 15.89
N ARG A 19 -4.21 -9.37 15.59
CA ARG A 19 -3.17 -10.40 15.70
C ARG A 19 -1.97 -10.10 14.80
N TYR A 20 -2.21 -9.60 13.60
CA TYR A 20 -1.16 -9.20 12.68
C TYR A 20 -0.31 -8.08 13.27
N TYR A 21 -0.94 -7.05 13.83
CA TYR A 21 -0.21 -5.93 14.44
C TYR A 21 0.59 -6.36 15.67
N VAL A 22 0.11 -7.32 16.42
CA VAL A 22 0.87 -7.92 17.53
C VAL A 22 2.08 -8.67 16.99
N ARG A 23 1.89 -9.46 15.94
CA ARG A 23 2.96 -10.27 15.35
C ARG A 23 4.11 -9.43 14.81
N ILE A 24 3.80 -8.29 14.19
CA ILE A 24 4.83 -7.41 13.61
C ILE A 24 5.38 -6.39 14.60
N GLY A 25 4.92 -6.42 15.86
CA GLY A 25 5.48 -5.58 16.92
C GLY A 25 4.91 -4.18 17.03
N LEU A 26 3.80 -3.88 16.33
CA LEU A 26 3.14 -2.57 16.46
C LEU A 26 2.34 -2.45 17.76
N ILE A 27 1.79 -3.57 18.24
CA ILE A 27 1.05 -3.66 19.48
C ILE A 27 1.73 -4.72 20.34
N GLN A 28 1.97 -4.40 21.61
CA GLN A 28 2.59 -5.33 22.53
C GLN A 28 1.60 -5.71 23.63
N PRO A 29 1.43 -7.01 23.91
CA PRO A 29 0.57 -7.42 25.01
C PRO A 29 1.10 -6.91 26.35
N ALA A 30 0.19 -6.46 27.22
CA ALA A 30 0.53 -6.03 28.57
C ALA A 30 0.72 -7.20 29.52
N GLY A 31 0.22 -8.39 29.16
CA GLY A 31 0.34 -9.58 29.98
C GLY A 31 -0.22 -10.81 29.29
N GLN A 32 -0.27 -11.91 30.02
CA GLN A 32 -0.83 -13.17 29.55
C GLN A 32 -1.70 -13.77 30.65
N GLN A 33 -2.78 -14.45 30.26
CA GLN A 33 -3.56 -15.30 31.17
C GLN A 33 -2.85 -16.65 31.35
N GLU A 34 -3.27 -17.38 32.38
CA GLU A 34 -2.73 -18.72 32.68
C GLU A 34 -2.86 -19.68 31.49
N ASN A 35 -3.92 -19.51 30.70
CA ASN A 35 -4.17 -20.32 29.49
C ASN A 35 -3.37 -19.87 28.26
N GLY A 36 -2.46 -18.92 28.43
CA GLY A 36 -1.61 -18.42 27.35
C GLY A 36 -2.21 -17.31 26.50
N TYR A 37 -3.47 -16.93 26.72
CA TYR A 37 -4.06 -15.81 25.99
C TYR A 37 -3.42 -14.49 26.38
N ARG A 38 -3.11 -13.66 25.36
CA ARG A 38 -2.51 -12.34 25.55
C ARG A 38 -3.56 -11.35 26.04
N LEU A 39 -3.13 -10.43 26.88
CA LEU A 39 -3.98 -9.39 27.45
C LEU A 39 -3.49 -8.01 27.02
N PHE A 40 -4.43 -7.12 26.78
CA PHE A 40 -4.19 -5.77 26.26
C PHE A 40 -4.91 -4.73 27.11
N THR A 41 -4.60 -3.46 26.87
CA THR A 41 -5.22 -2.33 27.58
C THR A 41 -6.07 -1.49 26.63
N SER A 42 -6.86 -0.58 27.19
CA SER A 42 -7.64 0.39 26.39
C SER A 42 -6.74 1.31 25.56
N HIS A 43 -5.52 1.55 26.04
CA HIS A 43 -4.53 2.33 25.28
C HIS A 43 -4.17 1.65 23.97
N ASP A 44 -4.13 0.34 23.96
CA ASP A 44 -3.88 -0.43 22.73
C ASP A 44 -5.01 -0.26 21.72
N ALA A 45 -6.24 -0.10 22.16
CA ALA A 45 -7.37 0.19 21.27
C ALA A 45 -7.19 1.55 20.57
N THR A 46 -6.74 2.56 21.30
CA THR A 46 -6.40 3.86 20.74
C THR A 46 -5.28 3.75 19.70
N ARG A 47 -4.26 2.97 20.02
CA ARG A 47 -3.13 2.74 19.12
C ARG A 47 -3.57 2.03 17.83
N ILE A 48 -4.44 1.05 17.92
CA ILE A 48 -4.96 0.36 16.73
C ILE A 48 -5.75 1.32 15.85
N ARG A 49 -6.60 2.15 16.43
CA ARG A 49 -7.34 3.16 15.66
C ARG A 49 -6.39 4.12 14.95
N PHE A 50 -5.34 4.56 15.64
CA PHE A 50 -4.30 5.41 15.04
C PHE A 50 -3.62 4.73 13.85
N ILE A 51 -3.21 3.47 14.02
CA ILE A 51 -2.56 2.71 12.95
C ILE A 51 -3.47 2.63 11.71
N ARG A 52 -4.75 2.36 11.92
CA ARG A 52 -5.70 2.26 10.80
C ARG A 52 -5.92 3.59 10.09
N MET A 53 -5.99 4.70 10.85
CA MET A 53 -6.07 6.04 10.25
C MET A 53 -4.83 6.35 9.42
N ALA A 54 -3.66 6.04 9.93
CA ALA A 54 -2.40 6.26 9.21
C ALA A 54 -2.33 5.40 7.95
N LYS A 55 -2.74 4.14 8.02
CA LYS A 55 -2.81 3.27 6.85
C LYS A 55 -3.75 3.82 5.78
N HIS A 56 -4.88 4.38 6.21
CA HIS A 56 -5.85 4.99 5.28
C HIS A 56 -5.24 6.18 4.52
N LEU A 57 -4.30 6.89 5.12
CA LEU A 57 -3.60 8.01 4.48
C LEU A 57 -2.36 7.56 3.69
N GLY A 58 -2.10 6.27 3.61
CA GLY A 58 -1.01 5.73 2.80
C GLY A 58 0.32 5.59 3.50
N PHE A 59 0.37 5.76 4.83
CA PHE A 59 1.59 5.49 5.57
C PHE A 59 1.91 4.00 5.56
N THR A 60 3.18 3.66 5.42
CA THR A 60 3.64 2.28 5.53
C THR A 60 3.71 1.85 6.99
N LEU A 61 3.69 0.55 7.24
CA LEU A 61 3.81 0.04 8.61
C LEU A 61 5.14 0.42 9.25
N ASN A 62 6.22 0.48 8.47
CA ASN A 62 7.52 0.93 8.99
C ASN A 62 7.48 2.40 9.41
N GLU A 63 6.84 3.25 8.61
CA GLU A 63 6.65 4.66 8.94
C GLU A 63 5.82 4.81 10.22
N ILE A 64 4.76 4.01 10.34
CA ILE A 64 3.91 4.01 11.54
C ILE A 64 4.70 3.59 12.77
N LYS A 65 5.57 2.59 12.65
CA LYS A 65 6.46 2.17 13.75
C LYS A 65 7.36 3.31 14.22
N GLN A 66 7.94 4.05 13.29
CA GLN A 66 8.78 5.20 13.61
C GLN A 66 7.98 6.29 14.33
N ILE A 67 6.78 6.59 13.82
CA ILE A 67 5.91 7.60 14.42
C ILE A 67 5.51 7.22 15.85
N THR A 68 5.12 5.96 16.08
CA THR A 68 4.74 5.50 17.41
C THR A 68 5.93 5.48 18.35
N ARG A 69 7.12 5.17 17.85
CA ARG A 69 8.35 5.18 18.65
C ARG A 69 8.65 6.59 19.16
N HIS A 70 8.55 7.62 18.31
CA HIS A 70 8.73 9.01 18.72
C HIS A 70 7.71 9.39 19.79
N GLY A 71 6.46 9.03 19.62
CA GLY A 71 5.41 9.28 20.60
C GLY A 71 5.70 8.61 21.94
N ASP A 72 6.17 7.36 21.91
CA ASP A 72 6.52 6.60 23.13
C ASP A 72 7.73 7.23 23.86
N MET A 73 8.61 7.91 23.14
CA MET A 73 9.76 8.61 23.71
C MET A 73 9.41 10.02 24.19
N GLY A 74 8.15 10.43 24.10
CA GLY A 74 7.71 11.76 24.49
C GLY A 74 8.03 12.85 23.47
N GLU A 75 8.47 12.49 22.28
CA GLU A 75 8.76 13.42 21.19
C GLU A 75 7.55 13.60 20.30
N SER A 76 7.32 14.82 19.83
CA SER A 76 6.23 15.07 18.85
C SER A 76 6.63 14.57 17.47
N PRO A 77 5.85 13.67 16.86
CA PRO A 77 6.16 13.18 15.51
C PRO A 77 5.59 14.07 14.40
N CYS A 78 4.97 15.19 14.72
CA CYS A 78 4.21 16.00 13.74
C CYS A 78 5.04 16.47 12.56
N ASP A 79 6.29 16.89 12.77
CA ASP A 79 7.16 17.33 11.69
C ASP A 79 7.51 16.18 10.75
N ASP A 80 7.81 15.02 11.29
CA ASP A 80 8.10 13.83 10.49
C ASP A 80 6.87 13.39 9.70
N VAL A 81 5.70 13.43 10.32
CA VAL A 81 4.43 13.09 9.65
C VAL A 81 4.19 14.01 8.45
N ARG A 82 4.39 15.32 8.63
CA ARG A 82 4.23 16.28 7.51
C ARG A 82 5.21 16.01 6.39
N LYS A 83 6.48 15.73 6.72
CA LYS A 83 7.50 15.42 5.71
C LYS A 83 7.19 14.16 4.92
N ILE A 84 6.78 13.11 5.62
CA ILE A 84 6.42 11.84 4.98
C ILE A 84 5.28 12.05 4.00
N ILE A 85 4.21 12.73 4.42
CA ILE A 85 3.04 12.92 3.56
C ILE A 85 3.35 13.83 2.37
N GLN A 86 4.16 14.89 2.58
CA GLN A 86 4.60 15.74 1.47
C GLN A 86 5.36 14.96 0.42
N HIS A 87 6.29 14.11 0.86
CA HIS A 87 7.08 13.29 -0.04
C HIS A 87 6.20 12.29 -0.78
N ARG A 88 5.23 11.67 -0.08
CA ARG A 88 4.30 10.72 -0.67
C ARG A 88 3.42 11.36 -1.73
N ILE A 89 2.96 12.60 -1.47
CA ILE A 89 2.15 13.35 -2.44
C ILE A 89 2.95 13.55 -3.73
N GLN A 90 4.22 13.93 -3.64
CA GLN A 90 5.06 14.13 -4.83
C GLN A 90 5.30 12.83 -5.58
N GLU A 91 5.61 11.74 -4.87
CA GLU A 91 5.75 10.43 -5.48
C GLU A 91 4.48 10.02 -6.23
N ASN A 92 3.33 10.24 -5.59
CA ASN A 92 2.04 9.87 -6.19
C ASN A 92 1.72 10.70 -7.43
N ARG A 93 2.08 12.00 -7.45
CA ARG A 93 1.90 12.83 -8.65
C ARG A 93 2.63 12.26 -9.84
N VAL A 94 3.89 11.86 -9.64
CA VAL A 94 4.68 11.25 -10.70
C VAL A 94 4.03 9.95 -11.19
N LYS A 95 3.59 9.10 -10.26
CA LYS A 95 2.92 7.84 -10.60
C LYS A 95 1.61 8.07 -11.36
N ILE A 96 0.85 9.06 -10.95
CA ILE A 96 -0.42 9.42 -11.61
C ILE A 96 -0.14 9.86 -13.06
N GLU A 97 0.86 10.72 -13.26
CA GLU A 97 1.23 11.16 -14.62
C GLU A 97 1.67 9.99 -15.49
N GLU A 98 2.51 9.10 -14.95
CA GLU A 98 2.94 7.90 -15.65
C GLU A 98 1.76 6.99 -15.98
N MET A 99 0.83 6.83 -15.06
CA MET A 99 -0.36 6.02 -15.26
C MET A 99 -1.28 6.64 -16.31
N MET A 100 -1.41 7.96 -16.34
CA MET A 100 -2.20 8.67 -17.35
C MET A 100 -1.59 8.50 -18.74
N LYS A 101 -0.28 8.54 -18.86
CA LYS A 101 0.42 8.30 -20.12
C LYS A 101 0.21 6.86 -20.60
N LEU A 102 0.30 5.90 -19.67
CA LEU A 102 0.03 4.50 -20.00
C LEU A 102 -1.41 4.32 -20.47
N GLN A 103 -2.36 4.92 -19.76
CA GLN A 103 -3.77 4.87 -20.12
C GLN A 103 -4.00 5.40 -21.54
N ALA A 104 -3.38 6.54 -21.86
CA ALA A 104 -3.49 7.13 -23.20
C ALA A 104 -2.94 6.19 -24.27
N ARG A 105 -1.81 5.56 -24.01
CA ARG A 105 -1.23 4.59 -24.95
C ARG A 105 -2.15 3.39 -25.16
N MET A 106 -2.76 2.90 -24.10
CA MET A 106 -3.68 1.77 -24.17
C MET A 106 -4.94 2.13 -24.97
N GLU A 107 -5.49 3.31 -24.73
CA GLU A 107 -6.67 3.79 -25.46
C GLU A 107 -6.39 3.98 -26.93
N GLN A 108 -5.26 4.57 -27.28
CA GLN A 108 -4.84 4.72 -28.67
C GLN A 108 -4.65 3.37 -29.36
N ALA A 109 -3.99 2.44 -28.67
CA ALA A 109 -3.80 1.11 -29.18
C ALA A 109 -5.14 0.42 -29.46
N LEU A 110 -6.07 0.49 -28.53
CA LEU A 110 -7.38 -0.13 -28.69
C LEU A 110 -8.15 0.47 -29.88
N GLU A 111 -8.10 1.79 -30.05
CA GLU A 111 -8.75 2.46 -31.20
C GLU A 111 -8.20 1.96 -32.53
N GLN A 112 -6.88 1.81 -32.63
CA GLN A 112 -6.25 1.25 -33.81
C GLN A 112 -6.64 -0.21 -34.03
N TRP A 113 -6.62 -1.00 -32.95
CA TRP A 113 -6.90 -2.43 -33.04
C TRP A 113 -8.35 -2.75 -33.40
N LYS A 114 -9.30 -1.87 -33.09
CA LYS A 114 -10.71 -2.06 -33.47
C LYS A 114 -10.90 -2.14 -34.97
N LEU A 115 -10.02 -1.49 -35.73
CA LEU A 115 -10.09 -1.43 -37.20
C LEU A 115 -9.23 -2.52 -37.86
N MET A 116 -8.46 -3.26 -37.09
CA MET A 116 -7.55 -4.27 -37.63
C MET A 116 -8.18 -5.67 -37.53
N PRO A 117 -8.01 -6.50 -38.56
CA PRO A 117 -8.46 -7.87 -38.50
C PRO A 117 -7.57 -8.73 -37.59
N ASN A 118 -8.08 -9.88 -37.19
CA ASN A 118 -7.28 -10.85 -36.49
C ASN A 118 -6.16 -11.35 -37.38
N GLY A 119 -4.95 -11.44 -36.80
CA GLY A 119 -3.81 -11.96 -37.51
C GLY A 119 -3.65 -13.47 -37.31
N ILE A 120 -2.78 -14.04 -38.12
CA ILE A 120 -2.40 -15.46 -38.00
C ILE A 120 -1.02 -15.51 -37.36
N THR A 121 -0.87 -16.31 -36.31
CA THR A 121 0.43 -16.54 -35.69
C THR A 121 1.23 -17.54 -36.53
N ASP A 122 2.43 -17.11 -36.90
CA ASP A 122 3.42 -18.01 -37.52
C ASP A 122 4.67 -18.03 -36.66
N GLY A 123 5.74 -18.64 -37.08
CA GLY A 123 6.97 -18.70 -36.29
C GLY A 123 7.66 -17.36 -36.07
N ASN A 124 7.23 -16.30 -36.75
CA ASN A 124 7.85 -14.97 -36.73
C ASN A 124 7.00 -13.92 -36.01
N SER A 125 5.77 -14.24 -35.62
CA SER A 125 4.83 -13.30 -35.03
C SER A 125 4.04 -13.97 -33.92
N VAL A 126 3.88 -13.28 -32.80
CA VAL A 126 3.07 -13.74 -31.67
C VAL A 126 1.70 -13.08 -31.71
N CYS A 127 1.65 -11.75 -31.80
CA CYS A 127 0.42 -10.99 -31.88
C CYS A 127 0.67 -9.72 -32.70
N HIS A 128 0.11 -9.64 -33.89
CA HIS A 128 0.38 -8.52 -34.78
C HIS A 128 -0.23 -7.21 -34.28
N LEU A 129 -1.25 -7.25 -33.44
CA LEU A 129 -1.81 -6.05 -32.82
C LEU A 129 -0.76 -5.36 -31.97
N ILE A 130 -0.17 -6.09 -31.04
CA ILE A 130 0.88 -5.55 -30.14
C ILE A 130 2.11 -5.16 -30.95
N GLU A 131 2.51 -5.99 -31.89
CA GLU A 131 3.70 -5.77 -32.71
C GLU A 131 3.58 -4.56 -33.63
N SER A 132 2.35 -4.15 -33.98
CA SER A 132 2.11 -2.97 -34.81
C SER A 132 2.42 -1.66 -34.09
N ILE A 133 2.57 -1.65 -32.78
CA ILE A 133 2.86 -0.46 -31.98
C ILE A 133 4.35 -0.18 -31.86
N GLU A 134 5.18 -1.15 -32.14
CA GLU A 134 6.61 -1.19 -31.90
C GLU A 134 7.39 0.01 -32.46
N SER A 135 6.97 0.56 -33.60
CA SER A 135 7.69 1.60 -34.31
C SER A 135 7.70 2.96 -33.62
N ASN A 136 6.85 3.18 -32.61
CA ASN A 136 6.73 4.47 -31.95
C ASN A 136 7.36 4.50 -30.55
N GLU A 137 7.70 3.36 -29.97
CA GLU A 137 8.23 3.27 -28.62
C GLU A 137 9.74 3.02 -28.55
N ASP A 138 10.37 2.60 -29.62
CA ASP A 138 11.81 2.36 -29.68
C ASP A 138 12.66 3.59 -29.39
N LYS A 139 12.04 4.74 -29.24
CA LYS A 139 12.73 6.02 -29.00
C LYS A 139 12.74 6.44 -27.55
N LYS A 140 12.14 5.67 -26.67
CA LYS A 140 12.12 5.98 -25.24
C LYS A 140 13.03 5.03 -24.46
N PRO A 141 13.79 5.56 -23.47
CA PRO A 141 14.57 4.68 -22.61
C PRO A 141 13.63 3.70 -21.91
N CYS A 142 13.99 2.43 -21.99
CA CYS A 142 13.29 1.40 -21.25
C CYS A 142 13.44 1.65 -19.76
N HIS A 143 12.33 1.95 -19.08
CA HIS A 143 12.28 1.85 -17.65
C HIS A 143 12.02 0.41 -17.30
N ALA A 144 12.96 -0.19 -16.59
CA ALA A 144 12.82 -1.56 -16.14
C ALA A 144 11.85 -1.60 -14.96
N ASP A 145 10.57 -1.48 -15.28
CA ASP A 145 9.53 -1.66 -14.28
C ASP A 145 8.74 -2.90 -14.59
N SER A 146 8.84 -3.79 -13.70
CA SER A 146 7.98 -4.96 -13.67
C SER A 146 6.57 -4.61 -13.24
#